data_fb9aac3acf43b4b49d6dd33b0fca176c
#
_entry.id   fb9aac3acf43b4b49d6dd33b0fca176c
#
_cell.length_a   1.000
_cell.length_b   1.000
_cell.length_c   1.000
_cell.angle_alpha   90.00
_cell.angle_beta   90.00
_cell.angle_gamma   90.00
#
_symmetry.space_group_name_H-M   'P 1'
#
loop_
_entity.id
_entity.type
_entity.pdbx_description
1 polymer ?
#
loop_
_entity_poly.entity_id
_entity_poly.type
_entity_poly.pdbx_seq_one_letter_code
_entity_poly.pdbx_strand_id
1 'polypeptide(L)'
;MHYDIHGLTSPDAPTILLSSGLGGSGGYWAPQIPALSERFRVITYDHRGCGKTGGSVPEVGGIAAMADDVLEIVETLKLKSFHFMGHALGGLIGLDLALRRPELIASLVLINAWSTADPHSGRCFDVRIALLENAGVEAFVKAQPLFLYPAIYMAENPEKMAAEEAHALAHFQGRDNILRRIAALRAFDVDDRLGEIQTPTLVIATRDDLLVPYSRSLRLAEGLPNANLVLTVTGGHAVNVTYPQTFNSAVLDFLSGLERA
;
A
#
# COMPACT_ATOMS: atom_id res chain seq x y z
N MET A 1 14.69 -9.93 -3.78
CA MET A 1 13.89 -8.68 -3.87
C MET A 1 14.80 -7.46 -3.79
N HIS A 2 14.58 -6.41 -4.63
CA HIS A 2 15.28 -5.13 -4.48
C HIS A 2 14.60 -4.29 -3.41
N TYR A 3 15.39 -3.72 -2.51
CA TYR A 3 14.93 -2.80 -1.46
C TYR A 3 15.96 -1.69 -1.25
N ASP A 4 15.48 -0.55 -0.77
CA ASP A 4 16.30 0.59 -0.35
C ASP A 4 16.10 0.83 1.16
N ILE A 5 17.16 1.27 1.85
CA ILE A 5 17.12 1.60 3.29
C ILE A 5 17.40 3.10 3.42
N HIS A 6 16.55 3.78 4.19
CA HIS A 6 16.63 5.21 4.49
C HIS A 6 16.64 5.44 6.00
N GLY A 7 17.11 6.60 6.43
CA GLY A 7 17.09 7.02 7.83
C GLY A 7 18.12 6.31 8.70
N LEU A 8 17.68 5.74 9.82
CA LEU A 8 18.56 5.11 10.77
C LEU A 8 19.20 3.85 10.19
N THR A 9 20.51 3.69 10.38
CA THR A 9 21.29 2.57 9.78
C THR A 9 21.63 1.46 10.77
N SER A 10 21.46 1.70 12.09
CA SER A 10 21.73 0.65 13.10
C SER A 10 20.80 -0.55 12.88
N PRO A 11 21.32 -1.78 12.94
CA PRO A 11 20.50 -3.00 12.88
C PRO A 11 19.43 -3.09 13.96
N ASP A 12 19.67 -2.45 15.12
CA ASP A 12 18.76 -2.44 16.28
C ASP A 12 17.79 -1.24 16.25
N ALA A 13 17.87 -0.37 15.24
CA ALA A 13 16.95 0.76 15.11
C ALA A 13 15.51 0.27 14.87
N PRO A 14 14.50 0.97 15.45
CA PRO A 14 13.12 0.67 15.13
C PRO A 14 12.92 0.73 13.62
N THR A 15 12.38 -0.35 13.05
CA THR A 15 12.30 -0.52 11.60
C THR A 15 10.85 -0.43 11.13
N ILE A 16 10.62 0.31 10.06
CA ILE A 16 9.34 0.36 9.34
C ILE A 16 9.53 -0.06 7.89
N LEU A 17 8.73 -1.04 7.44
CA LEU A 17 8.71 -1.53 6.05
C LEU A 17 7.48 -1.01 5.34
N LEU A 18 7.68 -0.39 4.17
CA LEU A 18 6.63 0.29 3.40
C LEU A 18 6.29 -0.51 2.14
N SER A 19 5.03 -0.89 2.00
CA SER A 19 4.51 -1.66 0.87
C SER A 19 3.50 -0.85 0.06
N SER A 20 3.81 -0.57 -1.20
CA SER A 20 2.98 0.24 -2.08
C SER A 20 1.76 -0.53 -2.63
N GLY A 21 0.86 0.19 -3.31
CA GLY A 21 -0.31 -0.36 -3.96
C GLY A 21 -0.01 -1.08 -5.27
N LEU A 22 -1.00 -1.13 -6.18
CA LEU A 22 -0.92 -1.83 -7.47
C LEU A 22 0.28 -1.40 -8.33
N GLY A 23 0.74 -0.15 -8.22
CA GLY A 23 1.92 0.36 -8.94
C GLY A 23 3.22 -0.34 -8.56
N GLY A 24 3.33 -0.86 -7.36
CA GLY A 24 4.41 -1.73 -6.90
C GLY A 24 5.77 -1.07 -6.71
N SER A 25 5.91 0.25 -6.85
CA SER A 25 7.19 0.96 -6.72
C SER A 25 7.47 1.42 -5.29
N GLY A 26 8.69 1.19 -4.81
CA GLY A 26 9.18 1.76 -3.55
C GLY A 26 9.25 3.30 -3.58
N GLY A 27 9.46 3.89 -4.75
CA GLY A 27 9.46 5.34 -4.96
C GLY A 27 8.13 6.04 -4.65
N TYR A 28 7.02 5.30 -4.59
CA TYR A 28 5.71 5.81 -4.15
C TYR A 28 5.77 6.49 -2.78
N TRP A 29 6.68 6.07 -1.91
CA TRP A 29 6.80 6.54 -0.54
C TRP A 29 7.69 7.78 -0.37
N ALA A 30 8.16 8.39 -1.46
CA ALA A 30 9.02 9.58 -1.40
C ALA A 30 8.51 10.69 -0.44
N PRO A 31 7.19 10.99 -0.35
CA PRO A 31 6.71 12.00 0.59
C PRO A 31 6.77 11.60 2.08
N GLN A 32 6.88 10.30 2.39
CA GLN A 32 6.93 9.78 3.76
C GLN A 32 8.35 9.59 4.26
N ILE A 33 9.29 9.29 3.38
CA ILE A 33 10.68 8.96 3.74
C ILE A 33 11.33 10.00 4.64
N PRO A 34 11.29 11.33 4.34
CA PRO A 34 11.98 12.30 5.19
C PRO A 34 11.50 12.28 6.65
N ALA A 35 10.19 12.32 6.86
CA ALA A 35 9.60 12.38 8.19
C ALA A 35 9.82 11.08 9.00
N LEU A 36 9.71 9.92 8.36
CA LEU A 36 9.94 8.63 9.01
C LEU A 36 11.41 8.38 9.30
N SER A 37 12.32 8.85 8.43
CA SER A 37 13.77 8.64 8.54
C SER A 37 14.41 9.32 9.75
N GLU A 38 13.74 10.29 10.36
CA GLU A 38 14.20 10.94 11.59
C GLU A 38 14.21 9.97 12.79
N ARG A 39 13.33 8.95 12.76
CA ARG A 39 13.10 8.07 13.91
C ARG A 39 13.24 6.58 13.61
N PHE A 40 13.13 6.20 12.34
CA PHE A 40 13.08 4.80 11.93
C PHE A 40 14.17 4.47 10.90
N ARG A 41 14.54 3.20 10.88
CA ARG A 41 15.12 2.57 9.71
C ARG A 41 13.98 2.27 8.75
N VAL A 42 13.88 3.04 7.67
CA VAL A 42 12.79 2.94 6.70
C VAL A 42 13.22 2.03 5.55
N ILE A 43 12.44 0.98 5.29
CA ILE A 43 12.67 0.05 4.20
C ILE A 43 11.56 0.24 3.18
N THR A 44 11.95 0.57 1.94
CA THR A 44 11.08 0.56 0.76
C THR A 44 11.52 -0.52 -0.19
N TYR A 45 10.62 -1.07 -0.99
CA TYR A 45 10.97 -2.09 -1.97
C TYR A 45 10.11 -2.00 -3.23
N ASP A 46 10.64 -2.51 -4.32
CA ASP A 46 9.88 -2.71 -5.55
C ASP A 46 9.27 -4.12 -5.52
N HIS A 47 7.96 -4.21 -5.72
CA HIS A 47 7.27 -5.50 -5.82
C HIS A 47 7.82 -6.32 -6.99
N ARG A 48 7.75 -7.65 -6.90
CA ARG A 48 8.11 -8.55 -8.02
C ARG A 48 7.36 -8.16 -9.29
N GLY A 49 8.08 -8.03 -10.39
CA GLY A 49 7.57 -7.54 -11.67
C GLY A 49 7.57 -6.01 -11.80
N CYS A 50 8.16 -5.28 -10.84
CA CYS A 50 8.33 -3.83 -10.89
C CYS A 50 9.77 -3.41 -10.73
N GLY A 51 10.08 -2.23 -11.26
CA GLY A 51 11.31 -1.48 -11.02
C GLY A 51 12.57 -2.35 -11.07
N LYS A 52 13.43 -2.20 -10.07
CA LYS A 52 14.71 -2.94 -10.01
C LYS A 52 14.55 -4.40 -9.57
N THR A 53 13.45 -4.78 -8.94
CA THR A 53 13.18 -6.20 -8.65
C THR A 53 12.94 -7.00 -9.93
N GLY A 54 12.25 -6.41 -10.90
CA GLY A 54 11.95 -7.10 -12.16
C GLY A 54 11.19 -8.41 -11.98
N GLY A 55 11.32 -9.31 -12.97
CA GLY A 55 10.67 -10.63 -12.95
C GLY A 55 9.17 -10.60 -13.24
N SER A 56 8.47 -11.64 -12.83
CA SER A 56 7.04 -11.80 -13.06
C SER A 56 6.30 -12.13 -11.78
N VAL A 57 5.13 -11.55 -11.60
CA VAL A 57 4.19 -11.92 -10.52
C VAL A 57 3.77 -13.38 -10.74
N PRO A 58 3.83 -14.26 -9.73
CA PRO A 58 3.37 -15.64 -9.86
C PRO A 58 1.91 -15.73 -10.30
N GLU A 59 1.58 -16.78 -11.06
CA GLU A 59 0.18 -17.04 -11.49
C GLU A 59 -0.70 -17.54 -10.34
N VAL A 60 -0.08 -18.16 -9.35
CA VAL A 60 -0.74 -18.73 -8.18
C VAL A 60 -0.17 -18.08 -6.89
N GLY A 61 -0.90 -18.21 -5.80
CA GLY A 61 -0.47 -17.70 -4.48
C GLY A 61 -1.01 -16.32 -4.13
N GLY A 62 -1.42 -15.52 -5.11
CA GLY A 62 -2.09 -14.24 -4.87
C GLY A 62 -1.33 -13.32 -3.91
N ILE A 63 -2.03 -12.76 -2.91
CA ILE A 63 -1.44 -11.88 -1.88
C ILE A 63 -0.42 -12.63 -1.01
N ALA A 64 -0.65 -13.91 -0.71
CA ALA A 64 0.28 -14.70 0.09
C ALA A 64 1.67 -14.83 -0.56
N ALA A 65 1.75 -15.00 -1.89
CA ALA A 65 3.03 -15.01 -2.60
C ALA A 65 3.73 -13.65 -2.54
N MET A 66 2.98 -12.54 -2.54
CA MET A 66 3.56 -11.19 -2.38
C MET A 66 4.02 -10.94 -0.93
N ALA A 67 3.36 -11.53 0.04
CA ALA A 67 3.81 -11.52 1.44
C ALA A 67 5.09 -12.35 1.62
N ASP A 68 5.25 -13.45 0.90
CA ASP A 68 6.50 -14.23 0.88
C ASP A 68 7.68 -13.41 0.32
N ASP A 69 7.44 -12.55 -0.69
CA ASP A 69 8.44 -11.60 -1.17
C ASP A 69 8.91 -10.62 -0.08
N VAL A 70 8.00 -10.19 0.82
CA VAL A 70 8.36 -9.37 1.99
C VAL A 70 9.17 -10.19 3.00
N LEU A 71 8.78 -11.44 3.25
CA LEU A 71 9.52 -12.33 4.16
C LEU A 71 10.94 -12.60 3.67
N GLU A 72 11.18 -12.67 2.36
CA GLU A 72 12.54 -12.75 1.78
C GLU A 72 13.41 -11.55 2.20
N ILE A 73 12.84 -10.33 2.20
CA ILE A 73 13.53 -9.12 2.67
C ILE A 73 13.80 -9.21 4.19
N VAL A 74 12.80 -9.62 4.96
CA VAL A 74 12.87 -9.79 6.42
C VAL A 74 13.98 -10.77 6.81
N GLU A 75 14.08 -11.90 6.13
CA GLU A 75 15.12 -12.91 6.34
C GLU A 75 16.51 -12.38 5.96
N THR A 76 16.61 -11.72 4.79
CA THR A 76 17.88 -11.13 4.32
C THR A 76 18.42 -10.11 5.31
N LEU A 77 17.56 -9.26 5.87
CA LEU A 77 17.91 -8.24 6.85
C LEU A 77 17.91 -8.73 8.31
N LYS A 78 17.52 -10.00 8.54
CA LYS A 78 17.42 -10.64 9.86
C LYS A 78 16.56 -9.82 10.84
N LEU A 79 15.44 -9.27 10.33
CA LEU A 79 14.53 -8.49 11.16
C LEU A 79 13.78 -9.42 12.13
N LYS A 80 13.82 -9.09 13.43
CA LYS A 80 13.10 -9.85 14.46
C LYS A 80 11.67 -9.36 14.64
N SER A 81 11.47 -8.06 14.48
CA SER A 81 10.17 -7.40 14.53
C SER A 81 10.26 -6.06 13.79
N PHE A 82 9.15 -5.62 13.17
CA PHE A 82 9.10 -4.35 12.43
C PHE A 82 7.67 -3.82 12.37
N HIS A 83 7.55 -2.50 12.22
CA HIS A 83 6.28 -1.85 11.84
C HIS A 83 6.06 -2.05 10.35
N PHE A 84 4.82 -2.32 9.94
CA PHE A 84 4.48 -2.49 8.54
C PHE A 84 3.45 -1.44 8.12
N MET A 85 3.73 -0.70 7.05
CA MET A 85 2.81 0.28 6.48
C MET A 85 2.49 -0.09 5.04
N GLY A 86 1.21 -0.33 4.75
CA GLY A 86 0.74 -0.77 3.44
C GLY A 86 -0.39 0.07 2.88
N HIS A 87 -0.23 0.49 1.61
CA HIS A 87 -1.26 1.18 0.84
C HIS A 87 -1.99 0.21 -0.07
N ALA A 88 -3.32 0.16 0.00
CA ALA A 88 -4.16 -0.69 -0.83
C ALA A 88 -3.63 -2.14 -0.88
N LEU A 89 -3.09 -2.62 -2.01
CA LEU A 89 -2.44 -3.93 -2.14
C LEU A 89 -1.43 -4.20 -1.02
N GLY A 90 -0.59 -3.23 -0.71
CA GLY A 90 0.38 -3.34 0.38
C GLY A 90 -0.31 -3.55 1.74
N GLY A 91 -1.49 -2.96 1.96
CA GLY A 91 -2.29 -3.20 3.16
C GLY A 91 -2.78 -4.65 3.25
N LEU A 92 -3.18 -5.24 2.12
CA LEU A 92 -3.59 -6.65 2.08
C LEU A 92 -2.42 -7.59 2.39
N ILE A 93 -1.22 -7.26 1.87
CA ILE A 93 0.02 -7.96 2.24
C ILE A 93 0.25 -7.89 3.76
N GLY A 94 0.05 -6.71 4.36
CA GLY A 94 0.17 -6.51 5.81
C GLY A 94 -0.80 -7.37 6.62
N LEU A 95 -2.06 -7.48 6.18
CA LEU A 95 -3.06 -8.36 6.81
C LEU A 95 -2.66 -9.83 6.72
N ASP A 96 -2.19 -10.29 5.55
CA ASP A 96 -1.70 -11.67 5.37
C ASP A 96 -0.49 -11.96 6.28
N LEU A 97 0.47 -11.05 6.35
CA LEU A 97 1.63 -11.17 7.23
C LEU A 97 1.23 -11.24 8.71
N ALA A 98 0.31 -10.38 9.16
CA ALA A 98 -0.16 -10.38 10.55
C ALA A 98 -0.91 -11.66 10.92
N LEU A 99 -1.60 -12.30 9.98
CA LEU A 99 -2.25 -13.61 10.19
C LEU A 99 -1.25 -14.77 10.21
N ARG A 100 -0.19 -14.73 9.39
CA ARG A 100 0.75 -15.85 9.24
C ARG A 100 1.98 -15.74 10.13
N ARG A 101 2.43 -14.52 10.43
CA ARG A 101 3.68 -14.25 11.16
C ARG A 101 3.48 -13.08 12.14
N PRO A 102 2.47 -13.18 13.06
CA PRO A 102 2.14 -12.10 13.98
C PRO A 102 3.32 -11.67 14.86
N GLU A 103 4.25 -12.58 15.16
CA GLU A 103 5.44 -12.29 15.96
C GLU A 103 6.42 -11.32 15.30
N LEU A 104 6.36 -11.16 13.98
CA LEU A 104 7.21 -10.23 13.23
C LEU A 104 6.62 -8.81 13.17
N ILE A 105 5.31 -8.66 13.32
CA ILE A 105 4.61 -7.41 13.04
C ILE A 105 4.36 -6.65 14.35
N ALA A 106 5.19 -5.64 14.62
CA ALA A 106 5.05 -4.78 15.80
C ALA A 106 3.80 -3.91 15.74
N SER A 107 3.47 -3.39 14.59
CA SER A 107 2.21 -2.68 14.30
C SER A 107 1.91 -2.64 12.80
N LEU A 108 0.63 -2.41 12.46
CA LEU A 108 0.16 -2.20 11.10
C LEU A 108 -0.29 -0.75 10.89
N VAL A 109 0.00 -0.19 9.72
CA VAL A 109 -0.65 1.01 9.17
C VAL A 109 -1.29 0.63 7.84
N LEU A 110 -2.61 0.62 7.78
CA LEU A 110 -3.40 0.20 6.63
C LEU A 110 -4.04 1.43 5.98
N ILE A 111 -3.69 1.72 4.73
CA ILE A 111 -4.10 2.93 4.03
C ILE A 111 -5.01 2.55 2.87
N ASN A 112 -6.27 3.00 2.91
CA ASN A 112 -7.27 2.73 1.87
C ASN A 112 -7.28 1.24 1.45
N ALA A 113 -7.17 0.36 2.45
CA ALA A 113 -7.15 -1.09 2.31
C ALA A 113 -8.52 -1.71 2.63
N TRP A 114 -8.64 -3.02 2.41
CA TRP A 114 -9.85 -3.80 2.67
C TRP A 114 -9.53 -5.21 3.15
N SER A 115 -10.49 -5.85 3.80
CA SER A 115 -10.43 -7.27 4.16
C SER A 115 -10.95 -8.19 3.05
N THR A 116 -11.93 -7.70 2.28
CA THR A 116 -12.51 -8.36 1.10
C THR A 116 -12.93 -7.32 0.08
N ALA A 117 -12.80 -7.63 -1.20
CA ALA A 117 -13.17 -6.74 -2.29
C ALA A 117 -14.69 -6.49 -2.32
N ASP A 118 -15.09 -5.31 -2.76
CA ASP A 118 -16.48 -4.92 -2.92
C ASP A 118 -16.87 -4.73 -4.40
N PRO A 119 -18.19 -4.72 -4.73
CA PRO A 119 -18.63 -4.58 -6.12
C PRO A 119 -18.20 -3.28 -6.80
N HIS A 120 -18.02 -2.16 -6.07
CA HIS A 120 -17.57 -0.90 -6.64
C HIS A 120 -16.11 -0.97 -7.07
N SER A 121 -15.21 -1.40 -6.16
CA SER A 121 -13.80 -1.64 -6.47
C SER A 121 -13.65 -2.64 -7.63
N GLY A 122 -14.50 -3.68 -7.66
CA GLY A 122 -14.59 -4.63 -8.76
C GLY A 122 -14.83 -3.94 -10.10
N ARG A 123 -15.80 -3.00 -10.18
CA ARG A 123 -16.09 -2.22 -11.41
C ARG A 123 -14.91 -1.32 -11.81
N CYS A 124 -14.26 -0.69 -10.85
CA CYS A 124 -13.06 0.10 -11.13
C CYS A 124 -11.96 -0.76 -11.78
N PHE A 125 -11.75 -1.98 -11.27
CA PHE A 125 -10.81 -2.92 -11.89
C PHE A 125 -11.26 -3.38 -13.27
N ASP A 126 -12.56 -3.65 -13.50
CA ASP A 126 -13.07 -4.03 -14.83
C ASP A 126 -12.80 -2.94 -15.88
N VAL A 127 -13.05 -1.67 -15.53
CA VAL A 127 -12.75 -0.53 -16.42
C VAL A 127 -11.25 -0.44 -16.71
N ARG A 128 -10.40 -0.58 -15.69
CA ARG A 128 -8.94 -0.52 -15.84
C ARG A 128 -8.42 -1.66 -16.72
N ILE A 129 -8.93 -2.87 -16.54
CA ILE A 129 -8.61 -4.03 -17.39
C ILE A 129 -9.06 -3.78 -18.83
N ALA A 130 -10.29 -3.29 -19.03
CA ALA A 130 -10.82 -3.01 -20.35
C ALA A 130 -9.99 -1.96 -21.10
N LEU A 131 -9.53 -0.90 -20.41
CA LEU A 131 -8.61 0.08 -20.98
C LEU A 131 -7.28 -0.56 -21.39
N LEU A 132 -6.69 -1.38 -20.54
CA LEU A 132 -5.42 -2.04 -20.82
C LEU A 132 -5.53 -3.00 -22.02
N GLU A 133 -6.61 -3.76 -22.08
CA GLU A 133 -6.79 -4.82 -23.09
C GLU A 133 -7.29 -4.29 -24.43
N ASN A 134 -8.16 -3.28 -24.45
CA ASN A 134 -8.81 -2.82 -25.68
C ASN A 134 -8.28 -1.47 -26.19
N ALA A 135 -7.67 -0.64 -25.33
CA ALA A 135 -7.14 0.68 -25.71
C ALA A 135 -5.62 0.82 -25.49
N GLY A 136 -5.00 -0.18 -24.82
CA GLY A 136 -3.55 -0.26 -24.65
C GLY A 136 -3.01 0.44 -23.41
N VAL A 137 -1.67 0.36 -23.27
CA VAL A 137 -0.93 0.81 -22.08
C VAL A 137 -1.12 2.30 -21.83
N GLU A 138 -1.06 3.13 -22.87
CA GLU A 138 -1.18 4.58 -22.76
C GLU A 138 -2.54 4.98 -22.15
N ALA A 139 -3.65 4.41 -22.63
CA ALA A 139 -4.97 4.67 -22.10
C ALA A 139 -5.12 4.18 -20.65
N PHE A 140 -4.55 3.02 -20.34
CA PHE A 140 -4.51 2.49 -18.97
C PHE A 140 -3.76 3.44 -18.04
N VAL A 141 -2.56 3.87 -18.39
CA VAL A 141 -1.71 4.76 -17.57
C VAL A 141 -2.38 6.11 -17.39
N LYS A 142 -2.89 6.71 -18.48
CA LYS A 142 -3.57 8.00 -18.44
C LYS A 142 -4.81 8.04 -17.55
N ALA A 143 -5.49 6.90 -17.39
CA ALA A 143 -6.67 6.80 -16.52
C ALA A 143 -6.32 6.61 -15.02
N GLN A 144 -5.07 6.24 -14.66
CA GLN A 144 -4.73 5.94 -13.27
C GLN A 144 -4.98 7.11 -12.31
N PRO A 145 -4.61 8.37 -12.62
CA PRO A 145 -4.84 9.50 -11.72
C PRO A 145 -6.31 9.68 -11.34
N LEU A 146 -7.26 9.35 -12.23
CA LEU A 146 -8.70 9.43 -11.95
C LEU A 146 -9.13 8.53 -10.77
N PHE A 147 -8.46 7.41 -10.57
CA PHE A 147 -8.72 6.49 -9.47
C PHE A 147 -7.94 6.83 -8.19
N LEU A 148 -6.87 7.62 -8.30
CA LEU A 148 -5.95 7.88 -7.21
C LEU A 148 -6.20 9.22 -6.54
N TYR A 149 -6.52 10.24 -7.30
CA TYR A 149 -6.51 11.62 -6.85
C TYR A 149 -7.88 12.30 -6.93
N PRO A 150 -8.18 13.22 -5.99
CA PRO A 150 -9.34 14.11 -6.13
C PRO A 150 -9.23 14.97 -7.40
N ALA A 151 -10.38 15.27 -8.01
CA ALA A 151 -10.43 16.06 -9.25
C ALA A 151 -9.76 17.45 -9.09
N ILE A 152 -9.96 18.11 -7.94
CA ILE A 152 -9.33 19.40 -7.65
C ILE A 152 -7.82 19.27 -7.61
N TYR A 153 -7.29 18.24 -6.93
CA TYR A 153 -5.85 18.01 -6.87
C TYR A 153 -5.22 17.85 -8.26
N MET A 154 -5.86 17.07 -9.14
CA MET A 154 -5.39 16.92 -10.52
C MET A 154 -5.41 18.23 -11.31
N ALA A 155 -6.49 19.01 -11.16
CA ALA A 155 -6.64 20.29 -11.84
C ALA A 155 -5.59 21.33 -11.41
N GLU A 156 -5.20 21.30 -10.14
CA GLU A 156 -4.20 22.21 -9.56
C GLU A 156 -2.75 21.74 -9.78
N ASN A 157 -2.53 20.48 -10.18
CA ASN A 157 -1.20 19.89 -10.36
C ASN A 157 -0.98 19.27 -11.75
N PRO A 158 -1.27 19.97 -12.86
CA PRO A 158 -1.23 19.39 -14.21
C PRO A 158 0.18 18.93 -14.62
N GLU A 159 1.22 19.66 -14.24
CA GLU A 159 2.61 19.29 -14.56
C GLU A 159 3.03 18.00 -13.81
N LYS A 160 2.61 17.86 -12.57
CA LYS A 160 2.86 16.63 -11.78
C LYS A 160 2.13 15.45 -12.42
N MET A 161 0.87 15.61 -12.83
CA MET A 161 0.12 14.55 -13.53
C MET A 161 0.82 14.11 -14.81
N ALA A 162 1.29 15.07 -15.63
CA ALA A 162 2.05 14.76 -16.84
C ALA A 162 3.37 14.03 -16.55
N ALA A 163 4.10 14.44 -15.52
CA ALA A 163 5.36 13.80 -15.12
C ALA A 163 5.13 12.36 -14.60
N GLU A 164 4.09 12.14 -13.79
CA GLU A 164 3.72 10.81 -13.31
C GLU A 164 3.27 9.88 -14.45
N GLU A 165 2.48 10.39 -15.41
CA GLU A 165 2.08 9.67 -16.62
C GLU A 165 3.30 9.25 -17.44
N ALA A 166 4.21 10.17 -17.73
CA ALA A 166 5.43 9.89 -18.48
C ALA A 166 6.32 8.86 -17.77
N HIS A 167 6.46 8.98 -16.44
CA HIS A 167 7.20 8.02 -15.63
C HIS A 167 6.57 6.63 -15.66
N ALA A 168 5.24 6.54 -15.49
CA ALA A 168 4.51 5.28 -15.49
C ALA A 168 4.54 4.57 -16.85
N LEU A 169 4.54 5.33 -17.97
CA LEU A 169 4.74 4.77 -19.31
C LEU A 169 6.15 4.22 -19.50
N ALA A 170 7.18 4.98 -19.09
CA ALA A 170 8.57 4.57 -19.22
C ALA A 170 8.92 3.33 -18.37
N HIS A 171 8.22 3.14 -17.24
CA HIS A 171 8.46 2.06 -16.28
C HIS A 171 7.28 1.10 -16.15
N PHE A 172 6.50 0.94 -17.23
CA PHE A 172 5.34 0.06 -17.21
C PHE A 172 5.75 -1.38 -16.90
N GLN A 173 5.15 -1.93 -15.86
CA GLN A 173 5.51 -3.24 -15.30
C GLN A 173 5.04 -4.44 -16.13
N GLY A 174 4.38 -4.20 -17.27
CA GLY A 174 3.86 -5.25 -18.15
C GLY A 174 2.42 -5.63 -17.85
N ARG A 175 1.69 -5.95 -18.94
CA ARG A 175 0.27 -6.30 -18.90
C ARG A 175 -0.02 -7.45 -17.92
N ASP A 176 0.72 -8.54 -18.04
CA ASP A 176 0.46 -9.76 -17.27
C ASP A 176 0.69 -9.56 -15.77
N ASN A 177 1.71 -8.77 -15.38
CA ASN A 177 1.96 -8.43 -13.99
C ASN A 177 0.80 -7.60 -13.39
N ILE A 178 0.26 -6.64 -14.14
CA ILE A 178 -0.92 -5.87 -13.73
C ILE A 178 -2.13 -6.77 -13.55
N LEU A 179 -2.42 -7.63 -14.53
CA LEU A 179 -3.59 -8.52 -14.48
C LEU A 179 -3.52 -9.51 -13.32
N ARG A 180 -2.35 -10.09 -13.07
CA ARG A 180 -2.12 -11.02 -11.94
C ARG A 180 -2.29 -10.33 -10.60
N ARG A 181 -1.81 -9.08 -10.44
CA ARG A 181 -2.04 -8.30 -9.21
C ARG A 181 -3.51 -7.95 -9.03
N ILE A 182 -4.20 -7.52 -10.07
CA ILE A 182 -5.64 -7.24 -9.98
C ILE A 182 -6.41 -8.53 -9.61
N ALA A 183 -6.04 -9.66 -10.18
CA ALA A 183 -6.65 -10.94 -9.82
C ALA A 183 -6.41 -11.29 -8.35
N ALA A 184 -5.19 -11.08 -7.84
CA ALA A 184 -4.86 -11.27 -6.42
C ALA A 184 -5.67 -10.35 -5.49
N LEU A 185 -5.82 -9.06 -5.85
CA LEU A 185 -6.63 -8.08 -5.11
C LEU A 185 -8.10 -8.50 -5.03
N ARG A 186 -8.66 -9.01 -6.13
CA ARG A 186 -10.07 -9.44 -6.20
C ARG A 186 -10.35 -10.73 -5.44
N ALA A 187 -9.37 -11.62 -5.39
CA ALA A 187 -9.49 -12.92 -4.73
C ALA A 187 -9.20 -12.87 -3.22
N PHE A 188 -8.64 -11.77 -2.72
CA PHE A 188 -8.29 -11.64 -1.32
C PHE A 188 -9.53 -11.50 -0.45
N ASP A 189 -9.63 -12.39 0.54
CA ASP A 189 -10.69 -12.36 1.56
C ASP A 189 -10.17 -12.92 2.88
N VAL A 190 -10.15 -12.05 3.89
CA VAL A 190 -9.81 -12.38 5.28
C VAL A 190 -10.82 -11.78 6.26
N ASP A 191 -12.01 -11.42 5.75
CA ASP A 191 -13.00 -10.67 6.52
C ASP A 191 -13.43 -11.40 7.79
N ASP A 192 -13.65 -12.70 7.72
CA ASP A 192 -14.03 -13.55 8.85
C ASP A 192 -12.86 -13.80 9.83
N ARG A 193 -11.63 -13.43 9.45
CA ARG A 193 -10.40 -13.67 10.23
C ARG A 193 -9.82 -12.40 10.87
N LEU A 194 -10.44 -11.25 10.69
CA LEU A 194 -9.95 -9.98 11.26
C LEU A 194 -9.76 -10.05 12.78
N GLY A 195 -10.65 -10.75 13.49
CA GLY A 195 -10.56 -10.96 14.94
C GLY A 195 -9.32 -11.74 15.43
N GLU A 196 -8.63 -12.47 14.52
CA GLU A 196 -7.38 -13.19 14.85
C GLU A 196 -6.17 -12.23 14.91
N ILE A 197 -6.25 -11.06 14.27
CA ILE A 197 -5.15 -10.09 14.18
C ILE A 197 -5.14 -9.21 15.44
N GLN A 198 -4.26 -9.52 16.39
CA GLN A 198 -4.11 -8.78 17.64
C GLN A 198 -3.09 -7.63 17.54
N THR A 199 -2.45 -7.46 16.39
CA THR A 199 -1.45 -6.43 16.13
C THR A 199 -2.06 -5.02 16.26
N PRO A 200 -1.47 -4.09 17.03
CA PRO A 200 -1.89 -2.70 17.05
C PRO A 200 -1.94 -2.13 15.64
N THR A 201 -3.09 -1.58 15.25
CA THR A 201 -3.33 -1.18 13.86
C THR A 201 -3.85 0.25 13.76
N LEU A 202 -3.25 1.04 12.87
CA LEU A 202 -3.81 2.32 12.41
C LEU A 202 -4.45 2.09 11.03
N VAL A 203 -5.73 2.38 10.92
CA VAL A 203 -6.47 2.39 9.64
C VAL A 203 -6.64 3.83 9.20
N ILE A 204 -6.18 4.18 8.01
CA ILE A 204 -6.33 5.52 7.41
C ILE A 204 -7.17 5.40 6.15
N ALA A 205 -8.20 6.24 6.03
CA ALA A 205 -9.06 6.28 4.85
C ALA A 205 -9.53 7.69 4.54
N THR A 206 -10.03 7.88 3.32
CA THR A 206 -10.64 9.14 2.88
C THR A 206 -12.07 8.92 2.39
N ARG A 207 -12.95 9.88 2.66
CA ARG A 207 -14.36 9.80 2.24
C ARG A 207 -14.54 9.94 0.72
N ASP A 208 -13.59 10.60 0.06
CA ASP A 208 -13.60 10.86 -1.38
C ASP A 208 -12.74 9.88 -2.19
N ASP A 209 -12.35 8.74 -1.60
CA ASP A 209 -11.67 7.67 -2.35
C ASP A 209 -12.62 7.08 -3.41
N LEU A 210 -12.27 7.30 -4.68
CA LEU A 210 -13.05 6.78 -5.82
C LEU A 210 -12.85 5.29 -6.03
N LEU A 211 -11.69 4.74 -5.66
CA LEU A 211 -11.33 3.35 -5.94
C LEU A 211 -11.83 2.40 -4.86
N VAL A 212 -11.62 2.76 -3.60
CA VAL A 212 -11.97 1.94 -2.45
C VAL A 212 -12.91 2.73 -1.53
N PRO A 213 -14.20 2.37 -1.47
CA PRO A 213 -15.11 3.05 -0.56
C PRO A 213 -14.61 3.00 0.88
N TYR A 214 -14.62 4.14 1.57
CA TYR A 214 -14.14 4.22 2.96
C TYR A 214 -14.84 3.26 3.92
N SER A 215 -16.03 2.76 3.57
CA SER A 215 -16.73 1.72 4.30
C SER A 215 -15.93 0.41 4.44
N ARG A 216 -14.97 0.14 3.52
CA ARG A 216 -14.07 -0.99 3.62
C ARG A 216 -13.08 -0.81 4.77
N SER A 217 -12.55 0.40 4.92
CA SER A 217 -11.67 0.76 6.03
C SER A 217 -12.43 0.85 7.37
N LEU A 218 -13.69 1.28 7.37
CA LEU A 218 -14.56 1.15 8.56
C LEU A 218 -14.69 -0.32 8.98
N ARG A 219 -14.94 -1.21 8.02
CA ARG A 219 -15.04 -2.66 8.29
C ARG A 219 -13.75 -3.23 8.87
N LEU A 220 -12.58 -2.78 8.37
CA LEU A 220 -11.27 -3.14 8.97
C LEU A 220 -11.18 -2.67 10.42
N ALA A 221 -11.49 -1.40 10.69
CA ALA A 221 -11.41 -0.85 12.03
C ALA A 221 -12.39 -1.50 13.02
N GLU A 222 -13.57 -1.92 12.56
CA GLU A 222 -14.54 -2.64 13.36
C GLU A 222 -14.16 -4.11 13.63
N GLY A 223 -13.49 -4.74 12.66
CA GLY A 223 -13.12 -6.16 12.74
C GLY A 223 -11.81 -6.44 13.46
N LEU A 224 -10.89 -5.47 13.46
CA LEU A 224 -9.57 -5.59 14.11
C LEU A 224 -9.65 -5.17 15.58
N PRO A 225 -9.32 -6.06 16.56
CA PRO A 225 -9.51 -5.78 17.99
C PRO A 225 -8.76 -4.56 18.53
N ASN A 226 -7.59 -4.23 17.96
CA ASN A 226 -6.70 -3.17 18.42
C ASN A 226 -6.52 -2.08 17.33
N ALA A 227 -7.59 -1.68 16.65
CA ALA A 227 -7.54 -0.70 15.58
C ALA A 227 -7.93 0.71 16.03
N ASN A 228 -7.16 1.68 15.56
CA ASN A 228 -7.50 3.10 15.54
C ASN A 228 -7.85 3.52 14.11
N LEU A 229 -8.90 4.33 13.94
CA LEU A 229 -9.31 4.84 12.63
C LEU A 229 -9.06 6.34 12.51
N VAL A 230 -8.40 6.73 11.43
CA VAL A 230 -8.31 8.11 10.96
C VAL A 230 -9.06 8.21 9.63
N LEU A 231 -10.15 8.95 9.63
CA LEU A 231 -10.99 9.16 8.43
C LEU A 231 -10.95 10.64 8.05
N THR A 232 -10.31 10.95 6.93
CA THR A 232 -10.26 12.31 6.37
C THR A 232 -11.43 12.56 5.41
N VAL A 233 -11.77 13.83 5.23
CA VAL A 233 -12.87 14.23 4.32
C VAL A 233 -12.43 14.12 2.86
N THR A 234 -11.18 14.48 2.60
CA THR A 234 -10.61 14.53 1.25
C THR A 234 -9.18 14.00 1.24
N GLY A 235 -8.68 13.66 0.06
CA GLY A 235 -7.34 13.11 -0.15
C GLY A 235 -7.29 12.05 -1.25
N GLY A 236 -8.44 11.49 -1.60
CA GLY A 236 -8.55 10.43 -2.59
C GLY A 236 -7.88 9.13 -2.14
N HIS A 237 -7.67 8.21 -3.07
CA HIS A 237 -7.02 6.94 -2.79
C HIS A 237 -5.56 7.09 -2.35
N ALA A 238 -4.86 8.13 -2.81
CA ALA A 238 -3.46 8.39 -2.49
C ALA A 238 -3.29 9.54 -1.49
N VAL A 239 -4.00 9.51 -0.36
CA VAL A 239 -3.98 10.56 0.68
C VAL A 239 -2.59 10.86 1.24
N ASN A 240 -1.72 9.88 1.29
CA ASN A 240 -0.32 10.02 1.69
C ASN A 240 0.51 10.87 0.70
N VAL A 241 0.05 11.00 -0.55
CA VAL A 241 0.67 11.84 -1.59
C VAL A 241 0.01 13.20 -1.67
N THR A 242 -1.31 13.27 -1.52
CA THR A 242 -2.06 14.53 -1.64
C THR A 242 -1.97 15.41 -0.40
N TYR A 243 -1.92 14.81 0.79
CA TYR A 243 -1.80 15.50 2.09
C TYR A 243 -0.69 14.88 2.96
N PRO A 244 0.58 14.91 2.50
CA PRO A 244 1.66 14.16 3.14
C PRO A 244 1.94 14.62 4.58
N GLN A 245 1.80 15.91 4.91
CA GLN A 245 2.08 16.42 6.25
C GLN A 245 1.07 15.89 7.27
N THR A 246 -0.22 15.98 6.98
CA THR A 246 -1.30 15.48 7.85
C THR A 246 -1.20 13.96 7.99
N PHE A 247 -0.92 13.26 6.89
CA PHE A 247 -0.72 11.83 6.89
C PHE A 247 0.47 11.41 7.76
N ASN A 248 1.64 12.03 7.55
CA ASN A 248 2.85 11.71 8.30
C ASN A 248 2.67 11.97 9.80
N SER A 249 1.99 13.06 10.19
CA SER A 249 1.68 13.35 11.59
C SER A 249 0.84 12.23 12.22
N ALA A 250 -0.24 11.81 11.57
CA ALA A 250 -1.10 10.75 12.08
C ALA A 250 -0.35 9.42 12.28
N VAL A 251 0.53 9.06 11.34
CA VAL A 251 1.36 7.86 11.45
C VAL A 251 2.36 7.97 12.60
N LEU A 252 3.08 9.10 12.71
CA LEU A 252 4.08 9.31 13.76
C LEU A 252 3.45 9.38 15.15
N ASP A 253 2.27 9.99 15.30
CA ASP A 253 1.52 10.05 16.56
C ASP A 253 1.12 8.64 17.02
N PHE A 254 0.61 7.82 16.10
CA PHE A 254 0.27 6.43 16.39
C PHE A 254 1.50 5.62 16.85
N LEU A 255 2.59 5.66 16.08
CA LEU A 255 3.81 4.92 16.39
C LEU A 255 4.41 5.37 17.72
N SER A 256 4.41 6.70 18.01
CA SER A 256 4.87 7.24 19.29
C SER A 256 3.99 6.83 20.48
N GLY A 257 2.71 6.59 20.24
CA GLY A 257 1.79 6.08 21.25
C GLY A 257 2.15 4.67 21.71
N LEU A 258 2.61 3.83 20.78
CA LEU A 258 3.02 2.45 21.08
C LEU A 258 4.30 2.36 21.92
N GLU A 259 5.24 3.29 21.75
CA GLU A 259 6.49 3.33 22.55
C GLU A 259 6.25 3.69 24.03
N ARG A 260 5.08 4.27 24.35
CA ARG A 260 4.71 4.73 25.71
C ARG A 260 3.78 3.77 26.44
N ALA A 261 3.24 2.78 25.77
CA ALA A 261 2.32 1.79 26.32
C ALA A 261 3.05 0.52 26.79
#